data_bbc5267289961663107074ec64965075
#
_entry.id   bbc5267289961663107074ec64965075
#
_cell.length_a   1.000
_cell.length_b   1.000
_cell.length_c   1.000
_cell.angle_alpha   90.00
_cell.angle_beta   90.00
_cell.angle_gamma   90.00
#
_symmetry.space_group_name_H-M   'P 1'
#
loop_
_entity.id
_entity.type
_entity.pdbx_description
1 polymer ?
#
loop_
_entity_poly.entity_id
_entity_poly.type
_entity_poly.pdbx_seq_one_letter_code
_entity_poly.pdbx_strand_id
1 'polypeptide(L)'
;MGQQRQANVRRCFFVCAALVVATSLGACTTLQSTPGLQSATGASEKILAQTFSLIGRISVRVGDKLDSGKIQWRRALDEERIGLYSPLGSQVAELVLDKAKSIVTLRQGTETTTAASVNELTQSLLGAPLDLDLLNAWVQGVGLVENLATDVTLANGEKWRVTAERFNVAGAGGNYRFASRVTAARGDVVVRLVIDEWTPQ
;
A
#
# COMPACT_ATOMS: atom_id res chain seq x y z
N MET A 1 9.20 -3.46 -63.91
CA MET A 1 9.86 -4.57 -64.58
C MET A 1 10.11 -5.59 -63.50
N GLY A 2 9.43 -6.61 -63.44
CA GLY A 2 9.05 -7.79 -64.18
C GLY A 2 9.22 -8.90 -63.18
N GLN A 3 8.15 -9.50 -62.76
CA GLN A 3 7.52 -10.75 -63.17
C GLN A 3 8.28 -11.99 -62.73
N GLN A 4 7.56 -12.74 -61.87
CA GLN A 4 6.87 -14.02 -62.20
C GLN A 4 7.87 -15.21 -62.29
N ARG A 5 7.60 -16.37 -61.73
CA ARG A 5 6.54 -17.36 -61.90
C ARG A 5 6.75 -18.44 -60.83
N GLN A 6 5.70 -18.89 -60.13
CA GLN A 6 4.89 -20.07 -60.50
C GLN A 6 5.75 -21.31 -60.88
N ALA A 7 5.50 -22.41 -60.40
CA ALA A 7 4.45 -23.35 -60.13
C ALA A 7 5.03 -24.75 -60.16
N ASN A 8 4.44 -25.60 -59.55
CA ASN A 8 3.66 -26.81 -59.82
C ASN A 8 4.36 -28.11 -59.39
N VAL A 9 3.67 -28.88 -58.63
CA VAL A 9 2.60 -29.83 -58.88
C VAL A 9 3.05 -31.29 -58.92
N ARG A 10 2.34 -32.08 -58.16
CA ARG A 10 1.82 -33.42 -58.44
C ARG A 10 2.64 -34.67 -58.10
N ARG A 11 1.99 -35.38 -57.16
CA ARG A 11 1.46 -36.76 -57.36
C ARG A 11 2.45 -37.91 -57.42
N CYS A 12 2.26 -38.89 -56.57
CA CYS A 12 1.74 -40.24 -56.81
C CYS A 12 2.00 -41.06 -55.53
N PHE A 13 1.01 -41.52 -54.84
CA PHE A 13 0.29 -42.79 -55.00
C PHE A 13 1.19 -44.04 -54.95
N PHE A 14 0.88 -44.91 -54.03
CA PHE A 14 0.63 -46.34 -53.93
C PHE A 14 1.21 -46.90 -52.65
N VAL A 15 0.37 -47.23 -51.69
CA VAL A 15 -0.21 -48.53 -51.36
C VAL A 15 0.84 -49.69 -51.27
N CYS A 16 1.04 -50.15 -50.05
CA CYS A 16 1.02 -51.61 -49.79
C CYS A 16 0.77 -51.86 -48.29
N ALA A 17 -0.27 -52.61 -48.06
CA ALA A 17 -0.66 -53.18 -46.82
C ALA A 17 0.21 -54.40 -46.50
N ALA A 18 0.53 -54.62 -45.25
CA ALA A 18 0.65 -55.97 -44.63
C ALA A 18 0.85 -55.82 -43.11
N LEU A 19 -0.18 -56.17 -42.44
CA LEU A 19 -0.29 -57.00 -41.24
C LEU A 19 1.04 -57.49 -40.62
N VAL A 20 1.16 -57.34 -39.28
CA VAL A 20 1.47 -58.35 -38.24
C VAL A 20 1.43 -57.71 -36.87
N VAL A 21 0.38 -57.97 -36.12
CA VAL A 21 0.24 -58.63 -34.81
C VAL A 21 1.22 -58.23 -33.67
N ALA A 22 0.57 -57.64 -32.66
CA ALA A 22 0.73 -57.83 -31.22
C ALA A 22 2.13 -57.91 -30.61
N THR A 23 2.42 -56.94 -29.73
CA THR A 23 2.75 -57.23 -28.33
C THR A 23 2.48 -56.00 -27.48
N SER A 24 1.55 -56.16 -26.58
CA SER A 24 1.24 -55.25 -25.49
C SER A 24 2.39 -55.28 -24.48
N LEU A 25 3.15 -54.23 -24.41
CA LEU A 25 3.97 -53.89 -23.24
C LEU A 25 3.53 -52.53 -22.75
N GLY A 26 2.80 -52.55 -21.66
CA GLY A 26 2.40 -51.37 -20.92
C GLY A 26 3.65 -50.63 -20.47
N ALA A 27 3.96 -49.53 -21.12
CA ALA A 27 4.82 -48.52 -20.55
C ALA A 27 3.94 -47.63 -19.66
N CYS A 28 3.93 -47.92 -18.36
CA CYS A 28 3.57 -46.92 -17.36
C CYS A 28 4.59 -45.79 -17.48
N THR A 29 4.28 -44.80 -18.24
CA THR A 29 4.91 -43.51 -18.10
C THR A 29 4.47 -42.93 -16.74
N THR A 30 5.31 -43.19 -15.72
CA THR A 30 5.28 -42.35 -14.53
C THR A 30 5.47 -40.91 -15.01
N LEU A 31 4.39 -40.16 -15.00
CA LEU A 31 4.46 -38.71 -14.98
C LEU A 31 5.33 -38.33 -13.79
N GLN A 32 6.62 -38.17 -14.03
CA GLN A 32 7.45 -37.39 -13.13
C GLN A 32 6.82 -36.00 -13.08
N SER A 33 6.02 -35.80 -12.02
CA SER A 33 5.67 -34.47 -11.56
C SER A 33 6.99 -33.75 -11.34
N THR A 34 7.36 -32.90 -12.28
CA THR A 34 8.33 -31.85 -12.06
C THR A 34 7.94 -31.24 -10.71
N PRO A 35 8.87 -31.07 -9.76
CA PRO A 35 8.57 -30.28 -8.57
C PRO A 35 8.24 -28.90 -9.12
N GLY A 36 6.94 -28.64 -9.33
CA GLY A 36 6.47 -27.31 -9.56
C GLY A 36 7.03 -26.48 -8.41
N LEU A 37 7.71 -25.40 -8.76
CA LEU A 37 7.93 -24.32 -7.83
C LEU A 37 6.59 -24.10 -7.12
N GLN A 38 6.46 -24.68 -5.93
CA GLN A 38 5.45 -24.27 -5.00
C GLN A 38 5.83 -22.83 -4.71
N SER A 39 5.19 -21.92 -5.43
CA SER A 39 5.12 -20.55 -5.01
C SER A 39 4.79 -20.61 -3.53
N ALA A 40 5.73 -20.16 -2.71
CA ALA A 40 5.52 -19.96 -1.29
C ALA A 40 4.52 -18.81 -1.13
N THR A 41 3.28 -19.05 -1.56
CA THR A 41 2.14 -18.16 -1.40
C THR A 41 1.47 -18.50 -0.07
N GLY A 42 2.26 -18.45 0.98
CA GLY A 42 1.79 -18.56 2.35
C GLY A 42 1.76 -17.22 3.09
N ALA A 43 2.01 -16.10 2.41
CA ALA A 43 1.68 -14.80 2.94
C ALA A 43 0.18 -14.62 2.78
N SER A 44 -0.59 -14.91 3.82
CA SER A 44 -2.00 -14.52 3.89
C SER A 44 -2.06 -13.05 3.49
N GLU A 45 -2.66 -12.75 2.34
CA GLU A 45 -2.81 -11.38 1.84
C GLU A 45 -3.57 -10.61 2.90
N LYS A 46 -2.87 -9.72 3.59
CA LYS A 46 -3.49 -8.94 4.67
C LYS A 46 -4.44 -7.94 4.05
N ILE A 47 -5.68 -7.98 4.52
CA ILE A 47 -6.74 -7.07 4.06
C ILE A 47 -6.41 -5.67 4.57
N LEU A 48 -6.61 -4.66 3.71
CA LEU A 48 -6.50 -3.26 4.14
C LEU A 48 -7.80 -2.82 4.81
N ALA A 49 -7.70 -2.34 6.04
CA ALA A 49 -8.82 -1.73 6.71
C ALA A 49 -9.15 -0.38 6.06
N GLN A 50 -10.37 -0.27 5.58
CA GLN A 50 -10.89 0.98 5.02
C GLN A 50 -11.37 1.93 6.11
N THR A 51 -11.81 1.38 7.24
CA THR A 51 -12.28 2.10 8.43
C THR A 51 -11.51 1.63 9.66
N PHE A 52 -11.07 2.57 10.50
CA PHE A 52 -10.32 2.26 11.70
C PHE A 52 -10.32 3.45 12.69
N SER A 53 -9.91 3.17 13.91
CA SER A 53 -9.46 4.15 14.87
C SER A 53 -8.00 3.90 15.26
N LEU A 54 -7.23 4.96 15.41
CA LEU A 54 -5.84 4.95 15.80
C LEU A 54 -5.62 5.94 16.95
N ILE A 55 -4.90 5.51 17.96
CA ILE A 55 -4.39 6.35 19.05
C ILE A 55 -2.88 6.22 19.06
N GLY A 56 -2.18 7.34 19.22
CA GLY A 56 -0.74 7.32 19.18
C GLY A 56 -0.10 8.68 19.48
N ARG A 57 1.12 8.79 19.02
CA ARG A 57 1.94 9.99 19.14
C ARG A 57 2.51 10.35 17.78
N ILE A 58 2.46 11.64 17.48
CA ILE A 58 3.01 12.18 16.24
C ILE A 58 4.11 13.18 16.56
N SER A 59 5.15 13.20 15.76
CA SER A 59 6.09 14.30 15.71
C SER A 59 6.34 14.70 14.26
N VAL A 60 6.40 16.00 14.03
CA VAL A 60 6.69 16.59 12.72
C VAL A 60 7.87 17.53 12.90
N ARG A 61 8.92 17.26 12.16
CA ARG A 61 10.10 18.15 12.08
C ARG A 61 10.13 18.80 10.71
N VAL A 62 10.33 20.12 10.69
CA VAL A 62 10.54 20.92 9.48
C VAL A 62 11.77 21.78 9.71
N GLY A 63 12.88 21.45 9.07
CA GLY A 63 14.16 22.03 9.38
C GLY A 63 14.54 21.79 10.86
N ASP A 64 14.78 22.88 11.61
CA ASP A 64 15.13 22.85 13.02
C ASP A 64 13.92 22.85 13.97
N LYS A 65 12.71 23.06 13.45
CA LYS A 65 11.47 23.05 14.27
C LYS A 65 10.96 21.63 14.44
N LEU A 66 10.65 21.27 15.67
CA LEU A 66 10.08 19.98 16.04
C LEU A 66 8.81 20.20 16.85
N ASP A 67 7.68 19.79 16.31
CA ASP A 67 6.41 19.74 17.00
C ASP A 67 6.05 18.29 17.30
N SER A 68 5.47 18.05 18.48
CA SER A 68 5.04 16.71 18.88
C SER A 68 3.82 16.76 19.77
N GLY A 69 3.03 15.69 19.71
CA GLY A 69 1.80 15.57 20.50
C GLY A 69 1.20 14.18 20.41
N LYS A 70 0.04 14.02 21.06
CA LYS A 70 -0.79 12.83 20.88
C LYS A 70 -1.66 13.02 19.66
N ILE A 71 -1.98 11.90 19.00
CA ILE A 71 -2.86 11.85 17.83
C ILE A 71 -4.00 10.87 18.10
N GLN A 72 -5.20 11.27 17.72
CA GLN A 72 -6.34 10.39 17.57
C GLN A 72 -6.80 10.50 16.10
N TRP A 73 -6.79 9.41 15.39
CA TRP A 73 -7.18 9.36 13.98
C TRP A 73 -8.32 8.37 13.81
N ARG A 74 -9.45 8.86 13.37
CA ARG A 74 -10.60 8.05 12.99
C ARG A 74 -10.84 8.17 11.50
N ARG A 75 -10.89 7.04 10.84
CA ARG A 75 -11.22 6.94 9.42
C ARG A 75 -12.54 6.20 9.28
N ALA A 76 -13.51 6.88 8.70
CA ALA A 76 -14.80 6.33 8.31
C ALA A 76 -14.96 6.39 6.78
N LEU A 77 -16.04 5.83 6.24
CA LEU A 77 -16.26 5.80 4.79
C LEU A 77 -16.48 7.20 4.21
N ASP A 78 -17.17 8.06 4.93
CA ASP A 78 -17.62 9.39 4.53
C ASP A 78 -16.82 10.54 5.14
N GLU A 79 -16.17 10.29 6.28
CA GLU A 79 -15.43 11.31 7.01
C GLU A 79 -14.10 10.73 7.54
N GLU A 80 -13.09 11.57 7.57
CA GLU A 80 -11.83 11.29 8.24
C GLU A 80 -11.50 12.42 9.21
N ARG A 81 -11.19 12.06 10.46
CA ARG A 81 -10.97 13.03 11.54
C ARG A 81 -9.66 12.74 12.25
N ILE A 82 -8.82 13.75 12.38
CA ILE A 82 -7.55 13.69 13.09
C ILE A 82 -7.53 14.78 14.16
N GLY A 83 -7.56 14.37 15.41
CA GLY A 83 -7.37 15.25 16.56
C GLY A 83 -5.91 15.23 17.01
N LEU A 84 -5.32 16.40 17.18
CA LEU A 84 -3.98 16.59 17.74
C LEU A 84 -4.09 17.19 19.14
N TYR A 85 -3.35 16.61 20.08
CA TYR A 85 -3.42 16.98 21.49
C TYR A 85 -2.01 17.28 22.02
N SER A 86 -1.92 18.27 22.89
CA SER A 86 -0.70 18.54 23.64
C SER A 86 -0.33 17.35 24.53
N PRO A 87 0.91 17.25 25.02
CA PRO A 87 1.29 16.22 25.98
C PRO A 87 0.39 16.19 27.24
N LEU A 88 -0.16 17.34 27.62
CA LEU A 88 -1.09 17.49 28.77
C LEU A 88 -2.53 17.08 28.44
N GLY A 89 -2.83 16.75 27.17
CA GLY A 89 -4.14 16.26 26.73
C GLY A 89 -5.11 17.33 26.23
N SER A 90 -4.71 18.61 26.16
CA SER A 90 -5.53 19.65 25.53
C SER A 90 -5.51 19.50 24.03
N GLN A 91 -6.66 19.56 23.37
CA GLN A 91 -6.74 19.55 21.92
C GLN A 91 -6.15 20.86 21.36
N VAL A 92 -5.16 20.74 20.48
CA VAL A 92 -4.45 21.87 19.87
C VAL A 92 -4.86 22.08 18.42
N ALA A 93 -5.27 21.00 17.76
CA ALA A 93 -5.79 21.08 16.39
C ALA A 93 -6.74 19.92 16.09
N GLU A 94 -7.64 20.14 15.15
CA GLU A 94 -8.50 19.10 14.58
C GLU A 94 -8.56 19.27 13.06
N LEU A 95 -8.25 18.20 12.35
CA LEU A 95 -8.43 18.11 10.90
C LEU A 95 -9.62 17.21 10.61
N VAL A 96 -10.53 17.69 9.77
CA VAL A 96 -11.70 16.95 9.31
C VAL A 96 -11.71 16.95 7.79
N LEU A 97 -11.69 15.78 7.18
CA LEU A 97 -11.90 15.58 5.75
C LEU A 97 -13.31 15.05 5.53
N ASP A 98 -14.18 15.87 4.96
CA ASP A 98 -15.48 15.45 4.42
C ASP A 98 -15.27 14.92 3.00
N LYS A 99 -15.32 13.60 2.85
CA LYS A 99 -15.03 12.93 1.58
C LYS A 99 -16.11 13.17 0.53
N ALA A 100 -17.37 13.36 0.97
CA ALA A 100 -18.48 13.62 0.07
C ALA A 100 -18.37 15.00 -0.58
N LYS A 101 -17.88 15.98 0.16
CA LYS A 101 -17.68 17.36 -0.32
C LYS A 101 -16.28 17.61 -0.86
N SER A 102 -15.33 16.69 -0.62
CA SER A 102 -13.90 16.89 -0.91
C SER A 102 -13.37 18.18 -0.29
N ILE A 103 -13.73 18.42 0.97
CA ILE A 103 -13.31 19.61 1.72
C ILE A 103 -12.55 19.16 2.96
N VAL A 104 -11.40 19.76 3.17
CA VAL A 104 -10.59 19.62 4.38
C VAL A 104 -10.75 20.88 5.24
N THR A 105 -11.04 20.67 6.50
CA THR A 105 -11.13 21.75 7.49
C THR A 105 -10.11 21.48 8.60
N LEU A 106 -9.23 22.45 8.84
CA LEU A 106 -8.33 22.45 9.99
C LEU A 106 -8.80 23.50 10.99
N ARG A 107 -8.98 23.12 12.25
CA ARG A 107 -9.25 23.99 13.37
C ARG A 107 -8.04 24.02 14.29
N GLN A 108 -7.56 25.22 14.62
CA GLN A 108 -6.47 25.45 15.56
C GLN A 108 -6.87 26.56 16.54
N GLY A 109 -7.22 26.21 17.78
CA GLY A 109 -7.81 27.16 18.72
C GLY A 109 -9.10 27.76 18.16
N THR A 110 -9.11 29.08 17.93
CA THR A 110 -10.24 29.82 17.34
C THR A 110 -10.16 29.97 15.81
N GLU A 111 -9.05 29.60 15.20
CA GLU A 111 -8.84 29.71 13.76
C GLU A 111 -9.35 28.49 13.03
N THR A 112 -9.92 28.71 11.85
CA THR A 112 -10.39 27.68 10.94
C THR A 112 -9.86 27.95 9.56
N THR A 113 -9.15 26.98 9.00
CA THR A 113 -8.63 27.00 7.62
C THR A 113 -9.30 25.89 6.83
N THR A 114 -9.69 26.16 5.60
CA THR A 114 -10.23 25.17 4.66
C THR A 114 -9.33 25.04 3.45
N ALA A 115 -9.24 23.83 2.90
CA ALA A 115 -8.49 23.52 1.69
C ALA A 115 -9.25 22.49 0.86
N ALA A 116 -8.92 22.39 -0.42
CA ALA A 116 -9.51 21.39 -1.31
C ALA A 116 -8.94 19.99 -1.06
N SER A 117 -7.77 19.88 -0.44
CA SER A 117 -7.14 18.59 -0.12
C SER A 117 -6.21 18.69 1.10
N VAL A 118 -5.92 17.54 1.71
CA VAL A 118 -4.91 17.45 2.77
C VAL A 118 -3.52 17.77 2.22
N ASN A 119 -3.22 17.39 0.99
CA ASN A 119 -1.95 17.69 0.33
C ASN A 119 -1.70 19.21 0.21
N GLU A 120 -2.73 19.95 -0.20
CA GLU A 120 -2.65 21.42 -0.27
C GLU A 120 -2.42 22.05 1.11
N LEU A 121 -3.18 21.58 2.11
CA LEU A 121 -3.06 22.06 3.48
C LEU A 121 -1.66 21.76 4.06
N THR A 122 -1.18 20.53 3.92
CA THR A 122 0.13 20.14 4.44
C THR A 122 1.28 20.78 3.65
N GLN A 123 1.13 20.98 2.35
CA GLN A 123 2.09 21.74 1.56
C GLN A 123 2.21 23.18 2.08
N SER A 124 1.10 23.85 2.43
CA SER A 124 1.14 25.21 2.96
C SER A 124 1.72 25.31 4.37
N LEU A 125 1.46 24.31 5.22
CA LEU A 125 1.87 24.30 6.63
C LEU A 125 3.27 23.72 6.87
N LEU A 126 3.62 22.67 6.13
CA LEU A 126 4.85 21.89 6.34
C LEU A 126 5.87 22.05 5.22
N GLY A 127 5.48 22.68 4.10
CA GLY A 127 6.32 22.74 2.89
C GLY A 127 6.41 21.40 2.14
N ALA A 128 5.61 20.39 2.53
CA ALA A 128 5.55 19.09 1.88
C ALA A 128 4.13 18.55 1.87
N PRO A 129 3.64 18.04 0.73
CA PRO A 129 2.33 17.41 0.67
C PRO A 129 2.37 16.07 1.41
N LEU A 130 1.39 15.81 2.23
CA LEU A 130 1.20 14.55 2.93
C LEU A 130 -0.21 14.03 2.69
N ASP A 131 -0.31 12.93 1.98
CA ASP A 131 -1.57 12.28 1.66
C ASP A 131 -2.00 11.32 2.78
N LEU A 132 -3.26 11.41 3.22
CA LEU A 132 -3.78 10.53 4.28
C LEU A 132 -3.97 9.10 3.81
N ASP A 133 -4.29 8.86 2.54
CA ASP A 133 -4.41 7.50 2.01
C ASP A 133 -3.05 6.81 1.97
N LEU A 134 -2.00 7.54 1.62
CA LEU A 134 -0.63 7.04 1.69
C LEU A 134 -0.19 6.79 3.12
N LEU A 135 -0.47 7.72 4.04
CA LEU A 135 -0.13 7.52 5.45
C LEU A 135 -0.86 6.31 6.02
N ASN A 136 -2.14 6.11 5.67
CA ASN A 136 -2.90 4.91 6.00
C ASN A 136 -2.26 3.65 5.42
N ALA A 137 -1.87 3.67 4.15
CA ALA A 137 -1.19 2.54 3.51
C ALA A 137 0.13 2.20 4.23
N TRP A 138 0.92 3.21 4.61
CA TRP A 138 2.17 3.00 5.35
C TRP A 138 1.94 2.48 6.77
N VAL A 139 0.91 2.97 7.47
CA VAL A 139 0.50 2.43 8.77
C VAL A 139 0.19 0.94 8.66
N GLN A 140 -0.48 0.52 7.60
CA GLN A 140 -0.80 -0.88 7.35
C GLN A 140 0.33 -1.66 6.63
N GLY A 141 1.48 -1.01 6.40
CA GLY A 141 2.69 -1.63 5.87
C GLY A 141 2.62 -2.00 4.40
N VAL A 142 1.78 -1.31 3.61
CA VAL A 142 1.67 -1.54 2.16
C VAL A 142 2.97 -1.13 1.49
N GLY A 143 3.55 -2.04 0.70
CA GLY A 143 4.80 -1.79 -0.02
C GLY A 143 6.03 -1.62 0.88
N LEU A 144 5.91 -1.90 2.20
CA LEU A 144 6.99 -1.74 3.16
C LEU A 144 7.45 -3.09 3.71
N VAL A 145 8.77 -3.18 3.92
CA VAL A 145 9.42 -4.29 4.63
C VAL A 145 9.78 -3.80 6.02
N GLU A 146 9.56 -4.63 7.02
CA GLU A 146 9.82 -4.29 8.41
C GLU A 146 11.28 -3.88 8.63
N ASN A 147 11.47 -2.73 9.29
CA ASN A 147 12.76 -2.14 9.62
C ASN A 147 13.65 -1.78 8.40
N LEU A 148 13.09 -1.80 7.19
CA LEU A 148 13.80 -1.41 5.97
C LEU A 148 13.29 -0.06 5.47
N ALA A 149 14.20 0.87 5.21
CA ALA A 149 13.86 2.14 4.56
C ALA A 149 13.53 1.90 3.08
N THR A 150 12.36 2.34 2.66
CA THR A 150 11.84 2.18 1.30
C THR A 150 11.61 3.56 0.69
N ASP A 151 12.10 3.78 -0.52
CA ASP A 151 11.81 5.00 -1.27
C ASP A 151 10.47 4.83 -2.01
N VAL A 152 9.47 5.63 -1.63
CA VAL A 152 8.14 5.65 -2.22
C VAL A 152 8.01 6.87 -3.11
N THR A 153 7.72 6.65 -4.39
CA THR A 153 7.49 7.74 -5.35
C THR A 153 6.00 7.97 -5.50
N LEU A 154 5.55 9.20 -5.26
CA LEU A 154 4.16 9.61 -5.41
C LEU A 154 3.80 9.82 -6.88
N ALA A 155 2.50 9.90 -7.19
CA ALA A 155 2.00 10.14 -8.55
C ALA A 155 2.51 11.47 -9.17
N ASN A 156 2.80 12.46 -8.33
CA ASN A 156 3.38 13.76 -8.72
C ASN A 156 4.91 13.72 -8.91
N GLY A 157 5.55 12.53 -8.79
CA GLY A 157 6.99 12.34 -8.91
C GLY A 157 7.79 12.62 -7.63
N GLU A 158 7.16 13.07 -6.57
CA GLU A 158 7.82 13.30 -5.29
C GLU A 158 8.21 12.00 -4.59
N LYS A 159 9.32 12.02 -3.88
CA LYS A 159 9.84 10.83 -3.19
C LYS A 159 9.84 11.04 -1.69
N TRP A 160 9.32 10.05 -0.99
CA TRP A 160 9.42 9.93 0.44
C TRP A 160 10.25 8.70 0.79
N ARG A 161 11.13 8.82 1.76
CA ARG A 161 11.80 7.68 2.39
C ARG A 161 10.99 7.25 3.60
N VAL A 162 10.45 6.04 3.56
CA VAL A 162 9.54 5.53 4.57
C VAL A 162 10.13 4.30 5.24
N THR A 163 10.03 4.25 6.57
CA THR A 163 10.39 3.09 7.38
C THR A 163 9.22 2.72 8.27
N ALA A 164 8.84 1.44 8.27
CA ALA A 164 7.85 0.87 9.19
C ALA A 164 8.54 -0.10 10.15
N GLU A 165 8.25 0.01 11.43
CA GLU A 165 8.87 -0.82 12.47
C GLU A 165 7.82 -1.64 13.20
N ARG A 166 8.15 -2.91 13.50
CA ARG A 166 7.34 -3.85 14.28
C ARG A 166 5.89 -3.94 13.81
N PHE A 167 5.65 -4.83 12.87
CA PHE A 167 4.29 -5.10 12.44
C PHE A 167 3.54 -5.94 13.47
N ASN A 168 2.35 -5.47 13.82
CA ASN A 168 1.39 -6.16 14.67
C ASN A 168 0.19 -6.61 13.83
N VAL A 169 -0.62 -7.48 14.40
CA VAL A 169 -1.87 -7.93 13.81
C VAL A 169 -3.05 -7.46 14.65
N ALA A 170 -4.18 -7.20 13.99
CA ALA A 170 -5.41 -6.74 14.62
C ALA A 170 -6.64 -7.34 13.92
N GLY A 171 -7.81 -7.12 14.53
CA GLY A 171 -9.09 -7.64 14.08
C GLY A 171 -9.33 -9.10 14.46
N ALA A 172 -10.56 -9.56 14.32
CA ALA A 172 -10.93 -10.93 14.55
C ALA A 172 -10.16 -11.85 13.60
N GLY A 173 -9.41 -12.81 14.14
CA GLY A 173 -8.56 -13.71 13.35
C GLY A 173 -7.23 -13.11 12.85
N GLY A 174 -6.86 -11.89 13.28
CA GLY A 174 -5.58 -11.27 12.91
C GLY A 174 -5.47 -10.95 11.41
N ASN A 175 -6.57 -10.59 10.76
CA ASN A 175 -6.63 -10.37 9.31
C ASN A 175 -5.98 -9.08 8.86
N TYR A 176 -5.79 -8.13 9.77
CA TYR A 176 -5.18 -6.83 9.49
C TYR A 176 -3.77 -6.75 10.05
N ARG A 177 -2.96 -5.89 9.46
CA ARG A 177 -1.60 -5.61 9.90
C ARG A 177 -1.41 -4.12 10.07
N PHE A 178 -0.66 -3.72 11.09
CA PHE A 178 -0.24 -2.33 11.28
C PHE A 178 1.18 -2.24 11.86
N ALA A 179 1.88 -1.16 11.56
CA ALA A 179 3.20 -0.88 12.12
C ALA A 179 3.07 -0.21 13.49
N SER A 180 3.92 -0.56 14.44
CA SER A 180 4.01 0.20 15.71
C SER A 180 4.59 1.59 15.51
N ARG A 181 5.39 1.77 14.47
CA ARG A 181 5.98 3.07 14.12
C ARG A 181 6.15 3.20 12.62
N VAL A 182 5.80 4.38 12.12
CA VAL A 182 6.08 4.80 10.74
C VAL A 182 6.88 6.08 10.81
N THR A 183 7.99 6.13 10.07
CA THR A 183 8.78 7.35 9.86
C THR A 183 8.82 7.63 8.37
N ALA A 184 8.38 8.81 7.96
CA ALA A 184 8.43 9.26 6.58
C ALA A 184 9.26 10.56 6.51
N ALA A 185 10.24 10.59 5.62
CA ALA A 185 11.16 11.71 5.46
C ALA A 185 11.22 12.19 4.01
N ARG A 186 11.21 13.52 3.81
CA ARG A 186 11.36 14.17 2.52
C ARG A 186 12.07 15.52 2.71
N GLY A 187 13.27 15.64 2.18
CA GLY A 187 14.10 16.84 2.42
C GLY A 187 14.33 17.05 3.91
N ASP A 188 14.00 18.22 4.39
CA ASP A 188 14.06 18.62 5.81
C ASP A 188 12.80 18.31 6.62
N VAL A 189 11.77 17.75 5.97
CA VAL A 189 10.53 17.33 6.61
C VAL A 189 10.63 15.88 7.06
N VAL A 190 10.39 15.61 8.34
CA VAL A 190 10.30 14.26 8.90
C VAL A 190 9.01 14.15 9.71
N VAL A 191 8.16 13.23 9.32
CA VAL A 191 6.96 12.84 10.06
C VAL A 191 7.18 11.49 10.70
N ARG A 192 7.00 11.40 12.03
CA ARG A 192 7.06 10.15 12.76
C ARG A 192 5.75 9.92 13.50
N LEU A 193 5.15 8.79 13.24
CA LEU A 193 3.93 8.31 13.90
C LEU A 193 4.27 7.07 14.72
N VAL A 194 4.01 7.11 16.02
CA VAL A 194 4.07 5.95 16.92
C VAL A 194 2.64 5.57 17.26
N ILE A 195 2.29 4.32 16.98
CA ILE A 195 0.92 3.81 17.11
C ILE A 195 0.86 2.99 18.39
N ASP A 196 0.09 3.49 19.35
CA ASP A 196 -0.13 2.85 20.64
C ASP A 196 -1.33 1.87 20.55
N GLU A 197 -2.38 2.26 19.83
CA GLU A 197 -3.57 1.44 19.54
C GLU A 197 -3.99 1.62 18.08
N TRP A 198 -4.41 0.53 17.45
CA TRP A 198 -5.04 0.54 16.13
C TRP A 198 -6.14 -0.51 16.06
N THR A 199 -7.35 -0.09 15.73
CA THR A 199 -8.54 -0.94 15.74
C THR A 199 -9.28 -0.80 14.41
N PRO A 200 -9.33 -1.85 13.56
CA PRO A 200 -10.18 -1.87 12.37
C PRO A 200 -11.65 -1.87 12.78
N GLN A 201 -12.51 -1.23 11.97
CA GLN A 201 -13.95 -1.11 12.21
C GLN A 201 -14.75 -1.66 11.03
#